data_ad95d675e4fa98c91e13cab9631dc09f
#
_entry.id   ad95d675e4fa98c91e13cab9631dc09f
#
_cell.length_a   1.000
_cell.length_b   1.000
_cell.length_c   1.000
_cell.angle_alpha   90.00
_cell.angle_beta   90.00
_cell.angle_gamma   90.00
#
_symmetry.space_group_name_H-M   'P 1'
#
loop_
_entity.id
_entity.type
_entity.pdbx_description
1 polymer ?
#
loop_
_entity_poly.entity_id
_entity_poly.type
_entity_poly.pdbx_seq_one_letter_code
_entity_poly.pdbx_strand_id
1 'polypeptide(L)'
;SLGGHVGLLFARDYPELVKGLALTGSSGLYENNMGDGYPKRGNYNYIREKSEAVFYDPKVATKEIVDEVFEAVNDRNKLIRTLALAKSAIRHNMASELPGMQTPTAIIWGAQDSVTPPNVATEFDKLLPNSTLYWIDHCGHAPMMEHPSQFNKVLEQWLVSTIF
;
A
#
# COMPACT_ATOMS: atom_id res chain seq x y z
N SER A 1 0.40 -0.05 1.76
CA SER A 1 1.31 -1.21 1.98
C SER A 1 0.82 -2.11 3.11
N LEU A 2 1.35 -1.92 4.32
CA LEU A 2 1.08 -2.75 5.50
C LEU A 2 -0.40 -2.88 5.84
N GLY A 3 -1.17 -1.79 5.73
CA GLY A 3 -2.62 -1.80 5.97
C GLY A 3 -3.37 -2.75 5.04
N GLY A 4 -2.96 -2.81 3.77
CA GLY A 4 -3.51 -3.76 2.79
C GLY A 4 -3.23 -5.21 3.19
N HIS A 5 -1.99 -5.52 3.62
CA HIS A 5 -1.63 -6.85 4.10
C HIS A 5 -2.46 -7.26 5.34
N VAL A 6 -2.65 -6.36 6.29
CA VAL A 6 -3.53 -6.61 7.46
C VAL A 6 -4.96 -6.83 7.02
N GLY A 7 -5.47 -6.06 6.05
CA GLY A 7 -6.80 -6.23 5.48
C GLY A 7 -6.97 -7.60 4.80
N LEU A 8 -5.96 -8.04 4.05
CA LEU A 8 -5.94 -9.37 3.44
C LEU A 8 -5.99 -10.48 4.47
N LEU A 9 -5.17 -10.40 5.52
CA LEU A 9 -5.17 -11.38 6.61
C LEU A 9 -6.53 -11.42 7.33
N PHE A 10 -7.11 -10.26 7.59
CA PHE A 10 -8.42 -10.17 8.23
C PHE A 10 -9.52 -10.76 7.35
N ALA A 11 -9.53 -10.44 6.05
CA ALA A 11 -10.50 -10.99 5.11
C ALA A 11 -10.35 -12.51 4.91
N ARG A 12 -9.11 -13.03 5.00
CA ARG A 12 -8.86 -14.48 4.97
C ARG A 12 -9.41 -15.18 6.21
N ASP A 13 -9.14 -14.63 7.41
CA ASP A 13 -9.44 -15.27 8.68
C ASP A 13 -10.91 -15.07 9.09
N TYR A 14 -11.55 -13.99 8.64
CA TYR A 14 -12.92 -13.61 9.00
C TYR A 14 -13.72 -13.16 7.77
N PRO A 15 -13.84 -14.01 6.73
CA PRO A 15 -14.48 -13.62 5.47
C PRO A 15 -15.95 -13.20 5.65
N GLU A 16 -16.65 -13.73 6.62
CA GLU A 16 -18.04 -13.40 6.92
C GLU A 16 -18.23 -11.97 7.47
N LEU A 17 -17.16 -11.34 7.95
CA LEU A 17 -17.17 -9.95 8.45
C LEU A 17 -16.79 -8.94 7.38
N VAL A 18 -16.31 -9.38 6.20
CA VAL A 18 -15.77 -8.52 5.17
C VAL A 18 -16.61 -8.59 3.90
N LYS A 19 -17.41 -7.57 3.65
CA LYS A 19 -18.23 -7.46 2.42
C LYS A 19 -17.40 -7.19 1.18
N GLY A 20 -16.29 -6.51 1.32
CA GLY A 20 -15.38 -6.17 0.23
C GLY A 20 -14.09 -5.57 0.74
N LEU A 21 -13.06 -5.62 -0.07
CA LEU A 21 -11.71 -5.13 0.24
C LEU A 21 -11.22 -4.18 -0.85
N ALA A 22 -10.66 -3.04 -0.47
CA ALA A 22 -9.95 -2.17 -1.39
C ALA A 22 -8.45 -2.19 -1.07
N LEU A 23 -7.64 -2.65 -2.01
CA LEU A 23 -6.18 -2.71 -1.89
C LEU A 23 -5.55 -1.57 -2.68
N THR A 24 -4.62 -0.87 -2.05
CA THR A 24 -3.85 0.19 -2.70
C THR A 24 -2.40 0.11 -2.25
N GLY A 25 -1.48 -0.06 -3.17
CA GLY A 25 -0.06 -0.23 -2.85
C GLY A 25 0.20 -1.31 -1.79
N SER A 26 -0.55 -2.41 -1.79
CA SER A 26 -0.53 -3.39 -0.70
C SER A 26 0.75 -4.22 -0.69
N SER A 27 1.30 -4.43 0.50
CA SER A 27 2.22 -5.54 0.76
C SER A 27 1.46 -6.88 0.83
N GLY A 28 2.21 -7.99 0.89
CA GLY A 28 1.67 -9.35 0.94
C GLY A 28 2.16 -10.25 -0.18
N LEU A 29 2.75 -9.68 -1.24
CA LEU A 29 3.46 -10.41 -2.29
C LEU A 29 4.93 -9.96 -2.35
N TYR A 30 5.19 -8.85 -3.01
CA TYR A 30 6.53 -8.30 -3.18
C TYR A 30 6.53 -6.79 -2.97
N GLU A 31 7.61 -6.30 -2.36
CA GLU A 31 7.89 -4.87 -2.21
C GLU A 31 9.34 -4.59 -2.57
N ASN A 32 9.62 -3.47 -3.20
CA ASN A 32 10.98 -3.02 -3.39
C ASN A 32 11.58 -2.58 -2.05
N ASN A 33 12.82 -2.97 -1.81
CA ASN A 33 13.55 -2.45 -0.66
C ASN A 33 13.84 -0.96 -0.86
N MET A 34 13.32 -0.10 -0.01
CA MET A 34 13.51 1.34 -0.08
C MET A 34 14.93 1.82 0.33
N GLY A 35 15.90 0.92 0.39
CA GLY A 35 17.31 1.24 0.59
C GLY A 35 18.11 0.16 1.33
N ASP A 36 19.35 0.00 0.88
CA ASP A 36 20.33 -0.89 1.49
C ASP A 36 21.03 -0.21 2.65
N GLY A 37 20.49 -0.29 3.84
CA GLY A 37 21.18 0.20 5.01
C GLY A 37 20.28 0.79 6.09
N TYR A 38 20.88 1.06 7.23
CA TYR A 38 20.21 1.72 8.34
C TYR A 38 19.76 3.12 7.90
N PRO A 39 18.47 3.42 7.97
CA PRO A 39 18.00 4.74 7.58
C PRO A 39 18.76 5.79 8.39
N LYS A 40 19.33 6.77 7.72
CA LYS A 40 19.98 7.94 8.34
C LYS A 40 18.90 8.83 8.96
N ARG A 41 18.16 8.27 9.94
CA ARG A 41 16.95 8.86 10.52
C ARG A 41 17.14 10.24 11.13
N GLY A 42 18.35 10.56 11.57
CA GLY A 42 18.70 11.89 12.06
C GLY A 42 18.97 12.92 10.95
N ASN A 43 18.97 12.50 9.69
CA ASN A 43 19.20 13.40 8.56
C ASN A 43 17.85 13.75 7.90
N TYR A 44 17.38 14.95 8.13
CA TYR A 44 16.10 15.45 7.61
C TYR A 44 16.02 15.41 6.08
N ASN A 45 17.09 15.78 5.37
CA ASN A 45 17.12 15.74 3.91
C ASN A 45 16.99 14.32 3.37
N TYR A 46 17.64 13.35 4.01
CA TYR A 46 17.48 11.94 3.66
C TYR A 46 16.02 11.47 3.85
N ILE A 47 15.37 11.84 4.95
CA ILE A 47 13.96 11.49 5.18
C ILE A 47 13.05 12.17 4.15
N ARG A 48 13.31 13.43 3.81
CA ARG A 48 12.59 14.13 2.75
C ARG A 48 12.69 13.40 1.41
N GLU A 49 13.89 13.09 0.96
CA GLU A 49 14.12 12.36 -0.30
C GLU A 49 13.39 11.01 -0.32
N LYS A 50 13.39 10.27 0.80
CA LYS A 50 12.66 9.00 0.92
C LYS A 50 11.15 9.19 0.93
N SER A 51 10.63 10.23 1.54
CA SER A 51 9.21 10.56 1.52
C SER A 51 8.75 11.00 0.12
N GLU A 52 9.56 11.83 -0.56
CA GLU A 52 9.31 12.26 -1.94
C GLU A 52 9.28 11.07 -2.92
N ALA A 53 10.16 10.09 -2.74
CA ALA A 53 10.28 8.91 -3.62
C ALA A 53 9.07 7.94 -3.54
N VAL A 54 8.19 8.10 -2.56
CA VAL A 54 6.94 7.33 -2.46
C VAL A 54 5.91 7.76 -3.51
N PHE A 55 5.97 9.01 -3.94
CA PHE A 55 5.03 9.65 -4.85
C PHE A 55 5.59 9.78 -6.26
N TYR A 56 4.72 9.82 -7.26
CA TYR A 56 5.09 10.20 -8.62
C TYR A 56 5.41 11.70 -8.71
N ASP A 57 4.56 12.56 -8.12
CA ASP A 57 4.87 13.98 -7.92
C ASP A 57 5.49 14.17 -6.52
N PRO A 58 6.80 14.46 -6.42
CA PRO A 58 7.46 14.65 -5.14
C PRO A 58 6.88 15.81 -4.31
N LYS A 59 6.13 16.74 -4.91
CA LYS A 59 5.48 17.86 -4.21
C LYS A 59 4.34 17.40 -3.28
N VAL A 60 3.81 16.20 -3.48
CA VAL A 60 2.80 15.60 -2.59
C VAL A 60 3.38 15.34 -1.19
N ALA A 61 4.69 15.06 -1.11
CA ALA A 61 5.41 15.01 0.15
C ALA A 61 5.62 16.43 0.72
N THR A 62 4.53 17.04 1.21
CA THR A 62 4.62 18.38 1.81
C THR A 62 5.55 18.40 3.02
N LYS A 63 5.92 19.61 3.46
CA LYS A 63 6.77 19.76 4.65
C LYS A 63 6.14 19.07 5.87
N GLU A 64 4.83 19.17 6.02
CA GLU A 64 4.09 18.58 7.15
C GLU A 64 4.21 17.06 7.14
N ILE A 65 4.05 16.43 5.98
CA ILE A 65 4.23 14.96 5.81
C ILE A 65 5.65 14.55 6.14
N VAL A 66 6.65 15.31 5.65
CA VAL A 66 8.06 15.01 5.94
C VAL A 66 8.38 15.17 7.42
N ASP A 67 7.84 16.21 8.07
CA ASP A 67 7.99 16.45 9.50
C ASP A 67 7.40 15.29 10.32
N GLU A 68 6.19 14.82 9.99
CA GLU A 68 5.56 13.67 10.65
C GLU A 68 6.39 12.39 10.50
N VAL A 69 6.90 12.12 9.30
CA VAL A 69 7.77 10.97 9.06
C VAL A 69 9.07 11.10 9.85
N PHE A 70 9.68 12.29 9.85
CA PHE A 70 10.91 12.56 10.60
C PHE A 70 10.72 12.34 12.11
N GLU A 71 9.63 12.84 12.68
CA GLU A 71 9.29 12.60 14.09
C GLU A 71 9.05 11.11 14.37
N ALA A 72 8.28 10.43 13.49
CA ALA A 72 7.95 9.02 13.67
C ALA A 72 9.18 8.11 13.67
N VAL A 73 10.14 8.34 12.75
CA VAL A 73 11.36 7.52 12.65
C VAL A 73 12.38 7.84 13.74
N ASN A 74 12.26 9.00 14.39
CA ASN A 74 13.11 9.40 15.51
C ASN A 74 12.51 9.04 16.88
N ASP A 75 11.22 8.71 16.95
CA ASP A 75 10.62 8.08 18.12
C ASP A 75 11.04 6.60 18.19
N ARG A 76 11.82 6.26 19.21
CA ARG A 76 12.37 4.91 19.38
C ARG A 76 11.27 3.82 19.44
N ASN A 77 10.17 4.09 20.15
CA ASN A 77 9.10 3.12 20.35
C ASN A 77 8.30 2.91 19.06
N LYS A 78 7.97 4.00 18.34
CA LYS A 78 7.32 3.94 17.04
C LYS A 78 8.19 3.18 16.04
N LEU A 79 9.48 3.52 15.95
CA LEU A 79 10.42 2.88 15.03
C LEU A 79 10.54 1.36 15.27
N ILE A 80 10.71 0.92 16.51
CA ILE A 80 10.82 -0.52 16.83
C ILE A 80 9.57 -1.28 16.38
N ARG A 81 8.38 -0.75 16.67
CA ARG A 81 7.11 -1.36 16.28
C ARG A 81 6.95 -1.40 14.77
N THR A 82 7.24 -0.29 14.08
CA THR A 82 7.16 -0.20 12.62
C THR A 82 8.11 -1.18 11.94
N LEU A 83 9.36 -1.27 12.42
CA LEU A 83 10.33 -2.21 11.87
C LEU A 83 9.94 -3.68 12.13
N ALA A 84 9.37 -3.99 13.29
CA ALA A 84 8.88 -5.34 13.59
C ALA A 84 7.73 -5.74 12.66
N LEU A 85 6.76 -4.84 12.45
CA LEU A 85 5.63 -5.05 11.53
C LEU A 85 6.10 -5.19 10.08
N ALA A 86 6.97 -4.29 9.61
CA ALA A 86 7.52 -4.36 8.26
C ALA A 86 8.28 -5.67 8.01
N LYS A 87 9.13 -6.09 8.95
CA LYS A 87 9.84 -7.38 8.84
C LYS A 87 8.87 -8.57 8.83
N SER A 88 7.78 -8.52 9.58
CA SER A 88 6.76 -9.56 9.57
C SER A 88 6.05 -9.61 8.22
N ALA A 89 5.65 -8.46 7.68
CA ALA A 89 4.99 -8.35 6.38
C ALA A 89 5.87 -8.87 5.23
N ILE A 90 7.16 -8.49 5.18
CA ILE A 90 8.11 -8.94 4.15
C ILE A 90 8.32 -10.46 4.18
N ARG A 91 8.26 -11.08 5.35
CA ARG A 91 8.45 -12.53 5.50
C ARG A 91 7.22 -13.35 5.13
N HIS A 92 6.05 -12.74 5.11
CA HIS A 92 4.79 -13.41 4.85
C HIS A 92 4.32 -13.14 3.44
N ASN A 93 4.59 -14.09 2.53
CA ASN A 93 4.08 -14.04 1.16
C ASN A 93 2.74 -14.79 1.08
N MET A 94 1.70 -14.10 0.65
CA MET A 94 0.33 -14.61 0.61
C MET A 94 -0.05 -15.31 -0.72
N ALA A 95 0.88 -15.47 -1.65
CA ALA A 95 0.57 -16.00 -2.98
C ALA A 95 -0.17 -17.33 -2.97
N SER A 96 0.13 -18.20 -2.01
CA SER A 96 -0.56 -19.51 -1.87
C SER A 96 -1.94 -19.42 -1.22
N GLU A 97 -2.27 -18.31 -0.56
CA GLU A 97 -3.51 -18.11 0.19
C GLU A 97 -4.56 -17.36 -0.61
N LEU A 98 -4.12 -16.39 -1.44
CA LEU A 98 -4.99 -15.52 -2.23
C LEU A 98 -6.00 -16.27 -3.13
N PRO A 99 -5.65 -17.39 -3.80
CA PRO A 99 -6.62 -18.12 -4.63
C PRO A 99 -7.83 -18.69 -3.88
N GLY A 100 -7.71 -18.87 -2.57
CA GLY A 100 -8.82 -19.33 -1.70
C GLY A 100 -9.75 -18.21 -1.24
N MET A 101 -9.37 -16.95 -1.40
CA MET A 101 -10.13 -15.81 -0.90
C MET A 101 -11.24 -15.39 -1.86
N GLN A 102 -12.50 -15.46 -1.41
CA GLN A 102 -13.67 -15.12 -2.23
C GLN A 102 -14.18 -13.69 -2.01
N THR A 103 -13.55 -12.93 -1.11
CA THR A 103 -13.95 -11.55 -0.81
C THR A 103 -13.81 -10.67 -2.07
N PRO A 104 -14.88 -9.97 -2.51
CA PRO A 104 -14.79 -9.01 -3.61
C PRO A 104 -13.70 -7.97 -3.33
N THR A 105 -12.81 -7.76 -4.27
CA THR A 105 -11.63 -6.92 -4.05
C THR A 105 -11.43 -5.91 -5.19
N ALA A 106 -11.41 -4.62 -4.85
CA ALA A 106 -10.90 -3.57 -5.75
C ALA A 106 -9.38 -3.44 -5.54
N ILE A 107 -8.63 -3.51 -6.62
CA ILE A 107 -7.19 -3.25 -6.63
C ILE A 107 -6.99 -1.91 -7.32
N ILE A 108 -6.74 -0.83 -6.55
CA ILE A 108 -6.59 0.54 -7.09
C ILE A 108 -5.13 0.95 -6.93
N TRP A 109 -4.40 1.08 -8.04
CA TRP A 109 -2.95 1.15 -7.99
C TRP A 109 -2.36 2.27 -8.85
N GLY A 110 -1.30 2.89 -8.35
CA GLY A 110 -0.52 3.84 -9.15
C GLY A 110 0.29 3.12 -10.23
N ALA A 111 0.17 3.58 -11.47
CA ALA A 111 0.88 2.97 -12.60
C ALA A 111 2.40 3.14 -12.52
N GLN A 112 2.90 4.06 -11.71
CA GLN A 112 4.32 4.32 -11.48
C GLN A 112 4.74 4.07 -10.02
N ASP A 113 4.04 3.18 -9.32
CA ASP A 113 4.39 2.79 -7.95
C ASP A 113 5.80 2.15 -7.92
N SER A 114 6.72 2.79 -7.22
CA SER A 114 8.11 2.35 -7.07
C SER A 114 8.33 1.48 -5.82
N VAL A 115 7.38 1.47 -4.89
CA VAL A 115 7.44 0.70 -3.63
C VAL A 115 6.90 -0.71 -3.83
N THR A 116 5.65 -0.80 -4.28
CA THR A 116 5.02 -2.05 -4.72
C THR A 116 4.76 -1.93 -6.22
N PRO A 117 5.70 -2.41 -7.07
CA PRO A 117 5.65 -2.15 -8.50
C PRO A 117 4.37 -2.67 -9.18
N PRO A 118 4.01 -2.11 -10.36
CA PRO A 118 2.76 -2.45 -11.06
C PRO A 118 2.53 -3.96 -11.31
N ASN A 119 3.60 -4.72 -11.50
CA ASN A 119 3.52 -6.18 -11.65
C ASN A 119 2.95 -6.86 -10.39
N VAL A 120 3.10 -6.26 -9.21
CA VAL A 120 2.51 -6.78 -7.95
C VAL A 120 0.99 -6.63 -7.99
N ALA A 121 0.46 -5.49 -8.46
CA ALA A 121 -0.98 -5.33 -8.64
C ALA A 121 -1.57 -6.33 -9.63
N THR A 122 -0.87 -6.56 -10.74
CA THR A 122 -1.25 -7.57 -11.74
C THR A 122 -1.23 -8.98 -11.15
N GLU A 123 -0.27 -9.29 -10.29
CA GLU A 123 -0.19 -10.60 -9.63
C GLU A 123 -1.31 -10.76 -8.58
N PHE A 124 -1.65 -9.71 -7.83
CA PHE A 124 -2.84 -9.73 -6.96
C PHE A 124 -4.12 -10.02 -7.76
N ASP A 125 -4.31 -9.33 -8.89
CA ASP A 125 -5.50 -9.50 -9.74
C ASP A 125 -5.58 -10.92 -10.34
N LYS A 126 -4.45 -11.50 -10.68
CA LYS A 126 -4.37 -12.88 -11.18
C LYS A 126 -4.68 -13.92 -10.10
N LEU A 127 -4.27 -13.66 -8.85
CA LEU A 127 -4.39 -14.63 -7.74
C LEU A 127 -5.72 -14.51 -7.01
N LEU A 128 -6.33 -13.33 -6.94
CA LEU A 128 -7.61 -13.12 -6.29
C LEU A 128 -8.77 -13.40 -7.26
N PRO A 129 -9.62 -14.41 -7.00
CA PRO A 129 -10.63 -14.84 -7.96
C PRO A 129 -11.76 -13.82 -8.21
N ASN A 130 -12.00 -12.93 -7.26
CA ASN A 130 -13.07 -11.91 -7.32
C ASN A 130 -12.49 -10.50 -7.24
N SER A 131 -11.45 -10.20 -8.02
CA SER A 131 -10.82 -8.89 -8.06
C SER A 131 -11.17 -8.09 -9.32
N THR A 132 -11.00 -6.77 -9.20
CA THR A 132 -11.03 -5.84 -10.33
C THR A 132 -9.89 -4.86 -10.16
N LEU A 133 -9.01 -4.78 -11.16
CA LEU A 133 -7.83 -3.91 -11.16
C LEU A 133 -8.11 -2.58 -11.86
N TYR A 134 -7.81 -1.49 -11.16
CA TYR A 134 -7.91 -0.11 -11.63
C TYR A 134 -6.55 0.57 -11.55
N TRP A 135 -6.12 1.17 -12.67
CA TRP A 135 -4.89 1.94 -12.75
C TRP A 135 -5.16 3.43 -12.60
N ILE A 136 -4.30 4.09 -11.83
CA ILE A 136 -4.22 5.55 -11.78
C ILE A 136 -2.88 5.95 -12.38
N ASP A 137 -2.94 6.63 -13.53
CA ASP A 137 -1.73 7.07 -14.24
C ASP A 137 -1.10 8.29 -13.59
N HIS A 138 0.21 8.49 -13.82
CA HIS A 138 1.02 9.54 -13.18
C HIS A 138 0.89 9.51 -11.64
N CYS A 139 0.92 8.31 -11.09
CA CYS A 139 0.66 8.04 -9.67
C CYS A 139 1.66 7.02 -9.12
N GLY A 140 2.21 7.32 -7.97
CA GLY A 140 3.09 6.43 -7.20
C GLY A 140 2.32 5.54 -6.23
N HIS A 141 2.87 5.40 -5.04
CA HIS A 141 2.40 4.41 -4.05
C HIS A 141 1.10 4.79 -3.31
N ALA A 142 0.72 6.06 -3.32
CA ALA A 142 -0.40 6.56 -2.52
C ALA A 142 -1.46 7.26 -3.39
N PRO A 143 -2.22 6.52 -4.22
CA PRO A 143 -3.20 7.11 -5.13
C PRO A 143 -4.27 7.94 -4.45
N MET A 144 -4.64 7.63 -3.21
CA MET A 144 -5.59 8.42 -2.42
C MET A 144 -5.04 9.80 -2.02
N MET A 145 -3.72 9.98 -2.04
CA MET A 145 -3.06 11.26 -1.72
C MET A 145 -2.70 12.04 -2.99
N GLU A 146 -2.24 11.36 -4.03
CA GLU A 146 -1.83 11.98 -5.29
C GLU A 146 -3.01 12.39 -6.17
N HIS A 147 -4.01 11.54 -6.28
CA HIS A 147 -5.19 11.72 -7.11
C HIS A 147 -6.51 11.44 -6.37
N PRO A 148 -6.82 12.17 -5.28
CA PRO A 148 -7.95 11.86 -4.40
C PRO A 148 -9.30 11.83 -5.14
N SER A 149 -9.51 12.75 -6.07
CA SER A 149 -10.76 12.80 -6.84
C SER A 149 -10.95 11.58 -7.74
N GLN A 150 -9.88 11.14 -8.41
CA GLN A 150 -9.93 9.96 -9.28
C GLN A 150 -10.05 8.69 -8.44
N PHE A 151 -9.27 8.59 -7.38
CA PHE A 151 -9.32 7.47 -6.43
C PHE A 151 -10.72 7.30 -5.85
N ASN A 152 -11.31 8.37 -5.32
CA ASN A 152 -12.65 8.32 -4.73
C ASN A 152 -13.72 7.94 -5.76
N LYS A 153 -13.64 8.45 -6.99
CA LYS A 153 -14.56 8.08 -8.06
C LYS A 153 -14.50 6.59 -8.40
N VAL A 154 -13.31 6.04 -8.52
CA VAL A 154 -13.10 4.60 -8.79
C VAL A 154 -13.64 3.76 -7.64
N LEU A 155 -13.31 4.12 -6.41
CA LEU A 155 -13.77 3.42 -5.21
C LEU A 155 -15.30 3.45 -5.07
N GLU A 156 -15.93 4.62 -5.28
CA GLU A 156 -17.37 4.80 -5.24
C GLU A 156 -18.08 3.93 -6.30
N GLN A 157 -17.60 3.97 -7.53
CA GLN A 157 -18.14 3.15 -8.62
C GLN A 157 -18.08 1.66 -8.30
N TRP A 158 -16.94 1.20 -7.78
CA TRP A 158 -16.78 -0.19 -7.40
C TRP A 158 -17.71 -0.57 -6.22
N LEU A 159 -17.82 0.26 -5.20
CA LEU A 159 -18.70 0.03 -4.06
C LEU A 159 -20.16 -0.11 -4.49
N VAL A 160 -20.64 0.81 -5.34
CA VAL A 160 -22.04 0.79 -5.85
C VAL A 160 -22.31 -0.44 -6.70
N SER A 161 -21.35 -0.84 -7.55
CA SER A 161 -21.55 -1.97 -8.48
C SER A 161 -21.37 -3.35 -7.84
N THR A 162 -20.66 -3.44 -6.70
CA THR A 162 -20.20 -4.72 -6.16
C THR A 162 -20.73 -5.00 -4.76
N ILE A 163 -20.91 -3.96 -3.94
CA ILE A 163 -21.21 -4.12 -2.51
C ILE A 163 -22.65 -3.72 -2.17
N PHE A 164 -23.21 -2.71 -2.87
CA PHE A 164 -24.56 -2.17 -2.65
C PHE A 164 -25.50 -2.47 -3.80
#